data_d9bfc9598a2ee71d5cc7733a513c5dce
#
_entry.id   d9bfc9598a2ee71d5cc7733a513c5dce
#
_cell.length_a   1.000
_cell.length_b   1.000
_cell.length_c   1.000
_cell.angle_alpha   90.00
_cell.angle_beta   90.00
_cell.angle_gamma   90.00
#
_symmetry.space_group_name_H-M   'P 1'
#
loop_
_entity.id
_entity.type
_entity.pdbx_description
1 polymer ?
#
loop_
_entity_poly.entity_id
_entity_poly.type
_entity_poly.pdbx_seq_one_letter_code
_entity_poly.pdbx_strand_id
1 'polypeptide(L)'
;MSKKIIYLKDENYNWKQFEYESIEDLKSEFESSNISIGNGASIGNDASIGYGASIGNGASIGDDASIGNRASIGYGASIGYGASIGDGASIGYRASIGDRASIGDGASIGYDASIGYRASIGKEVKLLTCLFINGSNHTVTYAGNGMLSIGCHTHSIDEWIANADNIGIDEKYSTEQINEYKAYIQIAKVFHDNIKK
;
A
#
# COMPACT_ATOMS: atom_id res chain seq x y z
N MET A 1 -26.60 -8.55 13.48
CA MET A 1 -25.43 -7.84 12.93
C MET A 1 -25.63 -7.76 11.42
N SER A 2 -25.17 -6.72 10.75
CA SER A 2 -25.24 -6.69 9.29
C SER A 2 -24.19 -7.65 8.73
N LYS A 3 -24.59 -8.53 7.81
CA LYS A 3 -23.66 -9.39 7.08
C LYS A 3 -22.70 -8.54 6.27
N LYS A 4 -21.45 -8.96 6.24
CA LYS A 4 -20.39 -8.39 5.39
C LYS A 4 -20.21 -9.24 4.15
N ILE A 5 -19.64 -8.67 3.12
CA ILE A 5 -19.28 -9.35 1.87
C ILE A 5 -17.76 -9.45 1.77
N ILE A 6 -17.27 -10.55 1.23
CA ILE A 6 -15.87 -10.76 0.87
C ILE A 6 -15.79 -11.48 -0.47
N TYR A 7 -14.73 -11.19 -1.22
CA TYR A 7 -14.41 -11.88 -2.46
C TYR A 7 -13.12 -12.69 -2.28
N LEU A 8 -13.19 -14.00 -2.50
CA LEU A 8 -12.04 -14.89 -2.42
C LEU A 8 -11.75 -15.49 -3.80
N LYS A 9 -10.49 -15.65 -4.11
CA LYS A 9 -10.06 -16.25 -5.37
C LYS A 9 -9.79 -17.73 -5.16
N ASP A 10 -10.42 -18.60 -5.96
CA ASP A 10 -10.21 -20.05 -5.90
C ASP A 10 -8.91 -20.51 -6.60
N GLU A 11 -8.62 -21.80 -6.57
CA GLU A 11 -7.44 -22.42 -7.19
C GLU A 11 -7.35 -22.23 -8.71
N ASN A 12 -8.48 -21.98 -9.38
CA ASN A 12 -8.58 -21.68 -10.81
C ASN A 12 -8.52 -20.16 -11.09
N TYR A 13 -8.22 -19.35 -10.08
CA TYR A 13 -8.16 -17.89 -10.12
C TYR A 13 -9.50 -17.22 -10.46
N ASN A 14 -10.64 -17.87 -10.18
CA ASN A 14 -11.97 -17.26 -10.28
C ASN A 14 -12.36 -16.60 -8.96
N TRP A 15 -12.96 -15.42 -9.05
CA TRP A 15 -13.50 -14.73 -7.88
C TRP A 15 -14.85 -15.34 -7.47
N LYS A 16 -15.02 -15.61 -6.17
CA LYS A 16 -16.26 -16.02 -5.55
C LYS A 16 -16.64 -15.08 -4.43
N GLN A 17 -17.90 -14.70 -4.36
CA GLN A 17 -18.45 -13.84 -3.31
C GLN A 17 -19.02 -14.70 -2.18
N PHE A 18 -18.75 -14.27 -0.95
CA PHE A 18 -19.27 -14.89 0.27
C PHE A 18 -19.84 -13.81 1.19
N GLU A 19 -20.92 -14.17 1.90
CA GLU A 19 -21.46 -13.38 3.01
C GLU A 19 -20.98 -13.98 4.32
N TYR A 20 -20.61 -13.14 5.30
CA TYR A 20 -20.15 -13.59 6.60
C TYR A 20 -20.54 -12.61 7.72
N GLU A 21 -20.67 -13.11 8.93
CA GLU A 21 -20.82 -12.32 10.14
C GLU A 21 -19.51 -12.29 10.94
N SER A 22 -18.77 -13.40 10.92
CA SER A 22 -17.49 -13.59 11.59
C SER A 22 -16.48 -14.23 10.61
N ILE A 23 -15.20 -13.96 10.79
CA ILE A 23 -14.11 -14.54 9.98
C ILE A 23 -14.08 -16.08 10.13
N GLU A 24 -14.49 -16.59 11.27
CA GLU A 24 -14.58 -18.00 11.56
C GLU A 24 -15.59 -18.73 10.65
N ASP A 25 -16.63 -18.04 10.18
CA ASP A 25 -17.64 -18.61 9.27
C ASP A 25 -17.03 -18.99 7.91
N LEU A 26 -15.90 -18.38 7.53
CA LEU A 26 -15.24 -18.55 6.24
C LEU A 26 -14.06 -19.53 6.26
N LYS A 27 -13.92 -20.32 7.31
CA LYS A 27 -12.73 -21.18 7.46
C LYS A 27 -12.55 -22.17 6.31
N SER A 28 -13.63 -22.83 5.87
CA SER A 28 -13.58 -23.78 4.74
C SER A 28 -13.27 -23.09 3.41
N GLU A 29 -13.76 -21.88 3.22
CA GLU A 29 -13.55 -21.06 2.04
C GLU A 29 -12.10 -20.59 1.95
N PHE A 30 -11.50 -20.17 3.09
CA PHE A 30 -10.08 -19.84 3.16
C PHE A 30 -9.21 -21.07 2.87
N GLU A 31 -9.52 -22.23 3.43
CA GLU A 31 -8.80 -23.48 3.17
C GLU A 31 -8.85 -23.85 1.68
N SER A 32 -10.02 -23.77 1.04
CA SER A 32 -10.19 -24.07 -0.39
C SER A 32 -9.47 -23.09 -1.31
N SER A 33 -9.29 -21.85 -0.87
CA SER A 33 -8.57 -20.79 -1.57
C SER A 33 -7.07 -20.73 -1.18
N ASN A 34 -6.59 -21.67 -0.36
CA ASN A 34 -5.24 -21.70 0.20
C ASN A 34 -4.84 -20.39 0.90
N ILE A 35 -5.83 -19.70 1.49
CA ILE A 35 -5.63 -18.43 2.23
C ILE A 35 -5.41 -18.76 3.71
N SER A 36 -4.42 -18.10 4.31
CA SER A 36 -4.14 -18.20 5.74
C SER A 36 -4.53 -16.89 6.44
N ILE A 37 -5.37 -16.98 7.47
CA ILE A 37 -5.79 -15.84 8.28
C ILE A 37 -5.33 -16.05 9.71
N GLY A 38 -4.56 -15.08 10.21
CA GLY A 38 -4.04 -15.09 11.57
C GLY A 38 -5.09 -14.74 12.64
N ASN A 39 -4.82 -15.15 13.86
CA ASN A 39 -5.72 -14.88 14.99
C ASN A 39 -5.88 -13.36 15.21
N GLY A 40 -7.11 -12.93 15.44
CA GLY A 40 -7.43 -11.53 15.67
C GLY A 40 -7.28 -10.62 14.45
N ALA A 41 -7.07 -11.18 13.26
CA ALA A 41 -7.13 -10.40 12.03
C ALA A 41 -8.57 -9.93 11.76
N SER A 42 -8.70 -8.75 11.17
CA SER A 42 -9.99 -8.19 10.75
C SER A 42 -9.97 -7.91 9.25
N ILE A 43 -11.09 -8.18 8.59
CA ILE A 43 -11.28 -7.95 7.16
C ILE A 43 -12.53 -7.09 6.99
N GLY A 44 -12.39 -6.03 6.21
CA GLY A 44 -13.46 -5.11 5.91
C GLY A 44 -14.48 -5.65 4.92
N ASN A 45 -15.59 -4.93 4.79
CA ASN A 45 -16.63 -5.25 3.81
C ASN A 45 -16.11 -5.04 2.39
N ASP A 46 -16.60 -5.85 1.44
CA ASP A 46 -16.23 -5.82 0.02
C ASP A 46 -14.71 -5.99 -0.26
N ALA A 47 -13.94 -6.45 0.72
CA ALA A 47 -12.53 -6.76 0.52
C ALA A 47 -12.35 -7.98 -0.41
N SER A 48 -11.28 -7.96 -1.20
CA SER A 48 -10.93 -9.04 -2.14
C SER A 48 -9.59 -9.66 -1.75
N ILE A 49 -9.52 -10.99 -1.59
CA ILE A 49 -8.30 -11.70 -1.21
C ILE A 49 -7.96 -12.77 -2.25
N GLY A 50 -6.77 -12.65 -2.84
CA GLY A 50 -6.25 -13.53 -3.86
C GLY A 50 -5.87 -14.91 -3.34
N TYR A 51 -5.82 -15.88 -4.23
CA TYR A 51 -5.43 -17.25 -3.93
C TYR A 51 -4.05 -17.34 -3.27
N GLY A 52 -3.94 -18.09 -2.20
CA GLY A 52 -2.68 -18.33 -1.51
C GLY A 52 -2.17 -17.14 -0.69
N ALA A 53 -2.97 -16.10 -0.47
CA ALA A 53 -2.57 -14.97 0.36
C ALA A 53 -2.45 -15.36 1.83
N SER A 54 -1.57 -14.68 2.58
CA SER A 54 -1.35 -14.87 4.00
C SER A 54 -1.55 -13.56 4.76
N ILE A 55 -2.47 -13.54 5.70
CA ILE A 55 -2.78 -12.40 6.56
C ILE A 55 -2.33 -12.73 7.99
N GLY A 56 -1.40 -11.94 8.52
CA GLY A 56 -0.79 -12.16 9.84
C GLY A 56 -1.75 -11.89 11.01
N ASN A 57 -1.38 -12.40 12.19
CA ASN A 57 -2.15 -12.18 13.42
C ASN A 57 -2.35 -10.68 13.67
N GLY A 58 -3.55 -10.29 14.07
CA GLY A 58 -3.89 -8.91 14.39
C GLY A 58 -3.79 -7.92 13.23
N ALA A 59 -3.60 -8.38 12.00
CA ALA A 59 -3.63 -7.50 10.83
C ALA A 59 -5.04 -6.98 10.55
N SER A 60 -5.13 -5.77 10.00
CA SER A 60 -6.39 -5.13 9.64
C SER A 60 -6.42 -4.84 8.14
N ILE A 61 -7.42 -5.35 7.45
CA ILE A 61 -7.69 -5.09 6.05
C ILE A 61 -8.94 -4.21 5.97
N GLY A 62 -8.82 -3.03 5.37
CA GLY A 62 -9.93 -2.06 5.22
C GLY A 62 -10.99 -2.52 4.24
N ASP A 63 -12.15 -1.84 4.28
CA ASP A 63 -13.22 -2.06 3.32
C ASP A 63 -12.73 -1.78 1.89
N ASP A 64 -13.26 -2.49 0.89
CA ASP A 64 -12.89 -2.40 -0.52
C ASP A 64 -11.40 -2.66 -0.84
N ALA A 65 -10.59 -3.07 0.12
CA ALA A 65 -9.18 -3.34 -0.12
C ALA A 65 -8.98 -4.63 -0.96
N SER A 66 -7.95 -4.61 -1.81
CA SER A 66 -7.62 -5.75 -2.66
C SER A 66 -6.23 -6.31 -2.30
N ILE A 67 -6.17 -7.57 -1.97
CA ILE A 67 -4.93 -8.31 -1.66
C ILE A 67 -4.69 -9.31 -2.79
N GLY A 68 -3.55 -9.19 -3.46
CA GLY A 68 -3.17 -10.01 -4.61
C GLY A 68 -2.88 -11.48 -4.24
N ASN A 69 -2.75 -12.30 -5.28
CA ASN A 69 -2.42 -13.73 -5.10
C ASN A 69 -1.07 -13.88 -4.40
N ARG A 70 -0.97 -14.79 -3.44
CA ARG A 70 0.27 -15.10 -2.70
C ARG A 70 0.91 -13.88 -2.01
N ALA A 71 0.16 -12.79 -1.83
CA ALA A 71 0.63 -11.67 -1.04
C ALA A 71 0.72 -12.05 0.44
N SER A 72 1.67 -11.44 1.15
CA SER A 72 1.90 -11.68 2.57
C SER A 72 1.74 -10.38 3.35
N ILE A 73 0.79 -10.35 4.27
CA ILE A 73 0.54 -9.23 5.17
C ILE A 73 1.03 -9.60 6.56
N GLY A 74 1.99 -8.84 7.09
CA GLY A 74 2.65 -9.13 8.36
C GLY A 74 1.75 -8.96 9.58
N TYR A 75 2.21 -9.45 10.71
CA TYR A 75 1.55 -9.30 12.02
C TYR A 75 1.28 -7.81 12.32
N GLY A 76 0.05 -7.50 12.72
CA GLY A 76 -0.36 -6.15 13.13
C GLY A 76 -0.28 -5.10 12.02
N ALA A 77 -0.07 -5.48 10.76
CA ALA A 77 -0.09 -4.54 9.65
C ALA A 77 -1.50 -4.01 9.39
N SER A 78 -1.59 -2.77 8.91
CA SER A 78 -2.85 -2.11 8.58
C SER A 78 -2.89 -1.77 7.10
N ILE A 79 -3.91 -2.22 6.40
CA ILE A 79 -4.19 -1.92 4.99
C ILE A 79 -5.45 -1.07 4.95
N GLY A 80 -5.33 0.15 4.43
CA GLY A 80 -6.41 1.14 4.42
C GLY A 80 -7.54 0.82 3.44
N TYR A 81 -8.60 1.63 3.52
CA TYR A 81 -9.76 1.58 2.64
C TYR A 81 -9.36 1.64 1.16
N GLY A 82 -9.86 0.72 0.34
CA GLY A 82 -9.63 0.71 -1.10
C GLY A 82 -8.16 0.59 -1.54
N ALA A 83 -7.26 0.23 -0.62
CA ALA A 83 -5.86 0.01 -0.97
C ALA A 83 -5.68 -1.27 -1.79
N SER A 84 -4.69 -1.28 -2.69
CA SER A 84 -4.38 -2.42 -3.56
C SER A 84 -2.98 -2.94 -3.28
N ILE A 85 -2.87 -4.21 -2.94
CA ILE A 85 -1.61 -4.92 -2.73
C ILE A 85 -1.44 -5.94 -3.86
N GLY A 86 -0.38 -5.82 -4.64
CA GLY A 86 -0.11 -6.64 -5.80
C GLY A 86 0.20 -8.11 -5.50
N ASP A 87 0.22 -8.92 -6.55
CA ASP A 87 0.51 -10.36 -6.46
C ASP A 87 1.93 -10.58 -5.91
N GLY A 88 2.07 -11.48 -4.94
CA GLY A 88 3.36 -11.81 -4.32
C GLY A 88 4.00 -10.69 -3.50
N ALA A 89 3.31 -9.57 -3.29
CA ALA A 89 3.85 -8.48 -2.47
C ALA A 89 3.94 -8.88 -0.99
N SER A 90 4.90 -8.31 -0.29
CA SER A 90 5.15 -8.57 1.14
C SER A 90 5.06 -7.27 1.93
N ILE A 91 4.14 -7.21 2.87
CA ILE A 91 3.95 -6.10 3.81
C ILE A 91 4.47 -6.52 5.17
N GLY A 92 5.44 -5.78 5.70
CA GLY A 92 6.15 -6.13 6.93
C GLY A 92 5.31 -6.02 8.20
N TYR A 93 5.89 -6.46 9.29
CA TYR A 93 5.35 -6.34 10.65
C TYR A 93 4.98 -4.90 10.97
N ARG A 94 3.74 -4.67 11.44
CA ARG A 94 3.20 -3.36 11.85
C ARG A 94 3.27 -2.26 10.78
N ALA A 95 3.52 -2.61 9.52
CA ALA A 95 3.48 -1.61 8.45
C ALA A 95 2.06 -1.07 8.25
N SER A 96 1.97 0.20 7.88
CA SER A 96 0.70 0.89 7.60
C SER A 96 0.65 1.32 6.15
N ILE A 97 -0.34 0.83 5.43
CA ILE A 97 -0.63 1.21 4.04
C ILE A 97 -1.90 2.06 4.07
N GLY A 98 -1.77 3.32 3.66
CA GLY A 98 -2.86 4.28 3.69
C GLY A 98 -3.97 3.97 2.68
N ASP A 99 -5.12 4.66 2.85
CA ASP A 99 -6.28 4.47 1.98
C ASP A 99 -5.93 4.75 0.52
N ARG A 100 -6.45 3.90 -0.37
CA ARG A 100 -6.29 3.98 -1.82
C ARG A 100 -4.82 3.95 -2.30
N ALA A 101 -3.90 3.55 -1.44
CA ALA A 101 -2.52 3.33 -1.85
C ALA A 101 -2.41 2.08 -2.73
N SER A 102 -1.42 2.06 -3.61
CA SER A 102 -1.15 0.94 -4.51
C SER A 102 0.26 0.41 -4.32
N ILE A 103 0.38 -0.86 -3.99
CA ILE A 103 1.65 -1.58 -3.85
C ILE A 103 1.73 -2.58 -5.00
N GLY A 104 2.75 -2.45 -5.85
CA GLY A 104 2.92 -3.28 -7.04
C GLY A 104 3.29 -4.73 -6.73
N ASP A 105 3.17 -5.59 -7.76
CA ASP A 105 3.47 -7.02 -7.66
C ASP A 105 4.91 -7.25 -7.19
N GLY A 106 5.12 -8.22 -6.32
CA GLY A 106 6.43 -8.58 -5.80
C GLY A 106 7.12 -7.51 -4.94
N ALA A 107 6.46 -6.37 -4.67
CA ALA A 107 7.05 -5.34 -3.83
C ALA A 107 7.18 -5.81 -2.37
N SER A 108 8.20 -5.32 -1.69
CA SER A 108 8.46 -5.64 -0.28
C SER A 108 8.52 -4.35 0.53
N ILE A 109 7.59 -4.21 1.47
CA ILE A 109 7.48 -3.09 2.41
C ILE A 109 8.02 -3.55 3.75
N GLY A 110 8.97 -2.82 4.31
CA GLY A 110 9.66 -3.16 5.56
C GLY A 110 8.79 -3.05 6.82
N TYR A 111 9.39 -3.40 7.95
CA TYR A 111 8.78 -3.34 9.27
C TYR A 111 8.50 -1.88 9.68
N ASP A 112 7.36 -1.63 10.33
CA ASP A 112 6.94 -0.31 10.82
C ASP A 112 6.90 0.78 9.72
N ALA A 113 6.98 0.40 8.43
CA ALA A 113 6.91 1.35 7.32
C ALA A 113 5.51 1.95 7.21
N SER A 114 5.46 3.23 6.83
CA SER A 114 4.20 3.95 6.58
C SER A 114 4.14 4.42 5.14
N ILE A 115 3.15 3.96 4.41
CA ILE A 115 2.85 4.37 3.04
C ILE A 115 1.57 5.20 3.09
N GLY A 116 1.65 6.43 2.61
CA GLY A 116 0.57 7.39 2.78
C GLY A 116 -0.65 7.17 1.87
N TYR A 117 -1.64 8.03 2.07
CA TYR A 117 -2.86 8.09 1.26
C TYR A 117 -2.55 8.23 -0.22
N ARG A 118 -3.15 7.39 -1.07
CA ARG A 118 -2.97 7.36 -2.54
C ARG A 118 -1.52 7.21 -3.04
N ALA A 119 -0.59 6.84 -2.17
CA ALA A 119 0.78 6.61 -2.59
C ALA A 119 0.88 5.37 -3.49
N SER A 120 1.84 5.38 -4.41
CA SER A 120 2.10 4.26 -5.32
C SER A 120 3.53 3.76 -5.18
N ILE A 121 3.68 2.47 -4.91
CA ILE A 121 4.96 1.76 -4.89
C ILE A 121 4.99 0.81 -6.08
N GLY A 122 6.04 0.92 -6.92
CA GLY A 122 6.18 0.12 -8.12
C GLY A 122 6.36 -1.38 -7.87
N LYS A 123 6.36 -2.15 -8.96
CA LYS A 123 6.59 -3.61 -8.93
C LYS A 123 8.01 -3.92 -8.45
N GLU A 124 8.16 -5.02 -7.69
CA GLU A 124 9.43 -5.56 -7.21
C GLU A 124 10.31 -4.59 -6.40
N VAL A 125 9.73 -3.46 -5.98
CA VAL A 125 10.44 -2.49 -5.14
C VAL A 125 10.64 -3.04 -3.74
N LYS A 126 11.87 -2.99 -3.23
CA LYS A 126 12.21 -3.30 -1.84
C LYS A 126 12.33 -2.01 -1.06
N LEU A 127 11.34 -1.71 -0.26
CA LEU A 127 11.28 -0.54 0.59
C LEU A 127 11.53 -0.93 2.05
N LEU A 128 12.80 -1.13 2.38
CA LEU A 128 13.23 -1.49 3.75
C LEU A 128 13.14 -0.30 4.70
N THR A 129 13.32 0.89 4.17
CA THR A 129 13.18 2.17 4.87
C THR A 129 12.24 3.07 4.06
N CYS A 130 11.30 3.73 4.70
CA CYS A 130 10.34 4.60 4.05
C CYS A 130 10.65 6.07 4.39
N LEU A 131 10.69 6.94 3.39
CA LEU A 131 10.57 8.37 3.58
C LEU A 131 9.14 8.76 3.23
N PHE A 132 8.43 9.26 4.23
CA PHE A 132 7.08 9.77 4.12
C PHE A 132 6.99 11.13 4.79
N ILE A 133 6.51 12.13 4.07
CA ILE A 133 6.35 13.50 4.58
C ILE A 133 4.91 13.94 4.31
N ASN A 134 4.22 14.43 5.35
CA ASN A 134 2.95 15.13 5.17
C ASN A 134 3.24 16.57 4.78
N GLY A 135 3.05 16.91 3.51
CA GLY A 135 3.09 18.27 3.04
C GLY A 135 1.76 19.00 3.26
N SER A 136 1.75 20.31 3.06
CA SER A 136 0.58 21.17 3.29
C SER A 136 -0.64 20.78 2.42
N ASN A 137 -0.42 20.23 1.23
CA ASN A 137 -1.48 19.86 0.28
C ASN A 137 -1.49 18.37 -0.04
N HIS A 138 -0.32 17.77 -0.25
CA HIS A 138 -0.18 16.35 -0.60
C HIS A 138 0.95 15.70 0.19
N THR A 139 0.89 14.39 0.28
CA THR A 139 1.96 13.59 0.86
C THR A 139 3.09 13.40 -0.14
N VAL A 140 4.32 13.31 0.39
CA VAL A 140 5.52 12.95 -0.36
C VAL A 140 5.98 11.58 0.11
N THR A 141 6.07 10.62 -0.81
CA THR A 141 6.46 9.24 -0.51
C THR A 141 7.60 8.80 -1.42
N TYR A 142 8.69 8.34 -0.83
CA TYR A 142 9.73 7.69 -1.62
C TYR A 142 9.23 6.34 -2.12
N ALA A 143 9.08 6.21 -3.44
CA ALA A 143 8.51 5.03 -4.10
C ALA A 143 9.54 3.95 -4.46
N GLY A 144 10.77 4.09 -3.95
CA GLY A 144 11.89 3.18 -4.28
C GLY A 144 12.61 3.53 -5.59
N ASN A 145 13.81 2.98 -5.79
CA ASN A 145 14.61 3.12 -7.03
C ASN A 145 14.81 4.57 -7.54
N GLY A 146 14.84 5.55 -6.62
CA GLY A 146 14.97 6.96 -6.99
C GLY A 146 13.67 7.61 -7.48
N MET A 147 12.54 6.93 -7.35
CA MET A 147 11.23 7.46 -7.67
C MET A 147 10.61 8.13 -6.43
N LEU A 148 9.89 9.23 -6.64
CA LEU A 148 9.21 9.98 -5.61
C LEU A 148 7.77 10.27 -6.05
N SER A 149 6.82 9.94 -5.20
CA SER A 149 5.40 10.29 -5.41
C SER A 149 5.04 11.52 -4.59
N ILE A 150 4.40 12.50 -5.23
CA ILE A 150 3.80 13.67 -4.58
C ILE A 150 2.34 13.74 -5.05
N GLY A 151 1.41 13.52 -4.15
CA GLY A 151 0.01 13.37 -4.50
C GLY A 151 -0.21 12.19 -5.48
N CYS A 152 -0.76 12.48 -6.65
CA CYS A 152 -1.00 11.49 -7.72
C CYS A 152 0.14 11.38 -8.74
N HIS A 153 1.15 12.25 -8.67
CA HIS A 153 2.29 12.26 -9.60
C HIS A 153 3.45 11.43 -9.05
N THR A 154 4.03 10.58 -9.91
CA THR A 154 5.22 9.80 -9.59
C THR A 154 6.27 10.03 -10.68
N HIS A 155 7.40 10.62 -10.31
CA HIS A 155 8.54 10.90 -11.17
C HIS A 155 9.84 10.49 -10.50
N SER A 156 10.92 10.40 -11.27
CA SER A 156 12.25 10.31 -10.67
C SER A 156 12.57 11.58 -9.86
N ILE A 157 13.44 11.44 -8.86
CA ILE A 157 13.87 12.60 -8.06
C ILE A 157 14.52 13.67 -8.95
N ASP A 158 15.27 13.27 -9.97
CA ASP A 158 15.91 14.21 -10.90
C ASP A 158 14.89 14.93 -11.78
N GLU A 159 13.83 14.25 -12.24
CA GLU A 159 12.71 14.88 -12.95
C GLU A 159 11.94 15.85 -12.05
N TRP A 160 11.71 15.50 -10.79
CA TRP A 160 11.11 16.41 -9.81
C TRP A 160 11.97 17.66 -9.61
N ILE A 161 13.29 17.50 -9.47
CA ILE A 161 14.22 18.64 -9.33
C ILE A 161 14.14 19.57 -10.54
N ALA A 162 14.04 19.01 -11.75
CA ALA A 162 14.00 19.78 -12.99
C ALA A 162 12.65 20.47 -13.22
N ASN A 163 11.53 19.89 -12.77
CA ASN A 163 10.19 20.30 -13.19
C ASN A 163 9.24 20.71 -12.06
N ALA A 164 9.69 20.75 -10.80
CA ALA A 164 8.80 21.02 -9.65
C ALA A 164 8.04 22.36 -9.77
N ASP A 165 8.67 23.39 -10.33
CA ASP A 165 8.01 24.69 -10.53
C ASP A 165 6.86 24.57 -11.53
N ASN A 166 7.08 23.92 -12.67
CA ASN A 166 6.06 23.76 -13.72
C ASN A 166 4.91 22.88 -13.25
N ILE A 167 5.21 21.73 -12.63
CA ILE A 167 4.19 20.82 -12.08
C ILE A 167 3.37 21.55 -11.01
N GLY A 168 4.01 22.29 -10.12
CA GLY A 168 3.32 23.02 -9.06
C GLY A 168 2.39 24.11 -9.62
N ILE A 169 2.81 24.82 -10.67
CA ILE A 169 1.98 25.82 -11.36
C ILE A 169 0.77 25.16 -12.02
N ASP A 170 0.96 24.05 -12.73
CA ASP A 170 -0.11 23.32 -13.41
C ASP A 170 -1.14 22.78 -12.38
N GLU A 171 -0.68 22.33 -11.22
CA GLU A 171 -1.49 21.87 -10.09
C GLU A 171 -2.04 23.00 -9.21
N LYS A 172 -1.84 24.28 -9.60
CA LYS A 172 -2.33 25.48 -8.92
C LYS A 172 -1.83 25.66 -7.49
N TYR A 173 -0.59 25.25 -7.22
CA TYR A 173 0.08 25.50 -5.94
C TYR A 173 0.48 26.97 -5.81
N SER A 174 0.44 27.49 -4.59
CA SER A 174 1.05 28.79 -4.31
C SER A 174 2.59 28.72 -4.40
N THR A 175 3.25 29.86 -4.51
CA THR A 175 4.71 29.94 -4.53
C THR A 175 5.31 29.33 -3.25
N GLU A 176 4.66 29.55 -2.10
CA GLU A 176 5.07 28.98 -0.81
C GLU A 176 4.99 27.47 -0.82
N GLN A 177 3.89 26.89 -1.36
CA GLN A 177 3.73 25.44 -1.49
C GLN A 177 4.78 24.85 -2.45
N ILE A 178 5.03 25.48 -3.60
CA ILE A 178 6.08 25.02 -4.52
C ILE A 178 7.44 24.98 -3.80
N ASN A 179 7.79 26.02 -3.05
CA ASN A 179 9.04 26.05 -2.30
C ASN A 179 9.11 24.99 -1.19
N GLU A 180 7.99 24.74 -0.50
CA GLU A 180 7.85 23.66 0.48
C GLU A 180 8.16 22.31 -0.17
N TYR A 181 7.51 21.96 -1.28
CA TYR A 181 7.72 20.68 -1.95
C TYR A 181 9.11 20.54 -2.56
N LYS A 182 9.71 21.63 -3.06
CA LYS A 182 11.13 21.63 -3.50
C LYS A 182 12.07 21.25 -2.35
N ALA A 183 11.81 21.72 -1.13
CA ALA A 183 12.59 21.31 0.05
C ALA A 183 12.41 19.81 0.36
N TYR A 184 11.20 19.27 0.26
CA TYR A 184 10.94 17.84 0.46
C TYR A 184 11.61 16.97 -0.62
N ILE A 185 11.65 17.41 -1.86
CA ILE A 185 12.36 16.73 -2.95
C ILE A 185 13.86 16.66 -2.65
N GLN A 186 14.46 17.71 -2.09
CA GLN A 186 15.87 17.70 -1.67
C GLN A 186 16.11 16.71 -0.51
N ILE A 187 15.22 16.65 0.47
CA ILE A 187 15.28 15.65 1.55
C ILE A 187 15.22 14.24 0.96
N ALA A 188 14.32 14.00 0.00
CA ALA A 188 14.20 12.71 -0.67
C ALA A 188 15.46 12.33 -1.45
N LYS A 189 16.14 13.31 -2.07
CA LYS A 189 17.42 13.07 -2.74
C LYS A 189 18.50 12.63 -1.76
N VAL A 190 18.66 13.34 -0.66
CA VAL A 190 19.62 12.99 0.39
C VAL A 190 19.32 11.61 0.95
N PHE A 191 18.05 11.31 1.22
CA PHE A 191 17.61 9.98 1.67
C PHE A 191 18.01 8.89 0.66
N HIS A 192 17.67 9.07 -0.63
CA HIS A 192 17.99 8.13 -1.69
C HIS A 192 19.49 7.86 -1.82
N ASP A 193 20.30 8.91 -1.79
CA ASP A 193 21.76 8.81 -1.92
C ASP A 193 22.40 8.08 -0.74
N ASN A 194 21.77 8.10 0.44
CA ASN A 194 22.26 7.41 1.64
C ASN A 194 21.82 5.95 1.74
N ILE A 195 20.68 5.56 1.18
CA ILE A 195 20.21 4.15 1.21
C ILE A 195 20.84 3.28 0.12
N LYS A 196 21.55 3.87 -0.85
CA LYS A 196 22.30 3.17 -1.90
C LYS A 196 23.66 2.61 -1.41
N LYS A 197 24.07 2.95 -0.20
CA LYS A 197 25.30 2.49 0.41
C LYS A 197 25.06 1.20 1.18
#